data_1c123e52f010d62860b0f3a1f2efeccb
#
_entry.id   1c123e52f010d62860b0f3a1f2efeccb
#
_cell.length_a   1.000
_cell.length_b   1.000
_cell.length_c   1.000
_cell.angle_alpha   90.00
_cell.angle_beta   90.00
_cell.angle_gamma   90.00
#
_symmetry.space_group_name_H-M   'P 1'
#
loop_
_entity.id
_entity.type
_entity.pdbx_description
1 polymer ?
#
loop_
_entity_poly.entity_id
_entity_poly.type
_entity_poly.pdbx_seq_one_letter_code
_entity_poly.pdbx_strand_id
1 'polypeptide(L)'
;MKKAYSYILLTLSILCSFNSCGGTKNESEFREFELKAKDGTVRTGGIYIPKHTKSSSRLPVIYMEDGLVFKDCYYKHLLDSLIDEKCISPVVVACSYENKSTIPGFRISYRNAEYIESLSSQDPQIAQLFDNHYDYFLETFIPYIQKNAPVSKERKDMIFYGTSNSADFGITLSMRNQDVFPEYWCYSPVYSDISRYGMLSGDVDYRICWGVKEEIDSDEYFPSLVKDIRKRGGNVTSWVFNGTHDRNKWKACFREELKRRFPYSD
;
A
#
# COMPACT_ATOMS: atom_id res chain seq x y z
N MET A 1 -42.06 31.88 32.51
CA MET A 1 -40.77 31.34 33.01
C MET A 1 -40.41 30.10 32.19
N LYS A 2 -39.53 30.25 31.22
CA LYS A 2 -39.04 29.12 30.38
C LYS A 2 -37.65 28.75 30.91
N LYS A 3 -37.49 27.51 31.41
CA LYS A 3 -36.21 26.97 31.84
C LYS A 3 -35.42 26.52 30.59
N ALA A 4 -34.26 27.14 30.35
CA ALA A 4 -33.28 26.70 29.36
C ALA A 4 -32.46 25.58 29.99
N TYR A 5 -32.47 24.40 29.35
CA TYR A 5 -31.53 23.32 29.66
C TYR A 5 -30.31 23.48 28.80
N SER A 6 -29.20 23.79 29.45
CA SER A 6 -27.86 23.84 28.82
C SER A 6 -27.31 22.41 28.75
N TYR A 7 -27.17 21.86 27.56
CA TYR A 7 -26.46 20.59 27.36
C TYR A 7 -24.96 20.88 27.23
N ILE A 8 -24.21 20.50 28.25
CA ILE A 8 -22.76 20.48 28.21
C ILE A 8 -22.36 19.22 27.41
N LEU A 9 -21.89 19.41 26.18
CA LEU A 9 -21.23 18.35 25.42
C LEU A 9 -19.83 18.11 26.04
N LEU A 10 -19.71 17.01 26.77
CA LEU A 10 -18.40 16.50 27.22
C LEU A 10 -17.74 15.82 26.03
N THR A 11 -16.82 16.51 25.35
CA THR A 11 -15.91 15.90 24.39
C THR A 11 -14.87 15.13 25.17
N LEU A 12 -15.02 13.79 25.20
CA LEU A 12 -14.01 12.89 25.73
C LEU A 12 -12.88 12.78 24.68
N SER A 13 -11.89 13.65 24.80
CA SER A 13 -10.61 13.49 24.10
C SER A 13 -9.85 12.36 24.80
N ILE A 14 -9.82 11.18 24.18
CA ILE A 14 -8.92 10.10 24.56
C ILE A 14 -7.51 10.56 24.23
N LEU A 15 -6.84 11.16 25.20
CA LEU A 15 -5.39 11.35 25.20
C LEU A 15 -4.75 9.99 25.41
N CYS A 16 -4.36 9.33 24.31
CA CYS A 16 -3.38 8.27 24.37
C CYS A 16 -2.05 8.91 24.78
N SER A 17 -1.72 8.82 26.06
CA SER A 17 -0.43 9.24 26.61
C SER A 17 0.67 8.36 26.02
N PHE A 18 1.39 8.87 25.05
CA PHE A 18 2.62 8.26 24.58
C PHE A 18 3.72 8.46 25.64
N ASN A 19 3.94 7.46 26.48
CA ASN A 19 5.18 7.37 27.24
C ASN A 19 6.32 7.04 26.28
N SER A 20 6.98 8.08 25.78
CA SER A 20 8.23 7.96 25.05
C SER A 20 9.36 7.66 26.05
N CYS A 21 9.45 6.41 26.49
CA CYS A 21 10.70 5.89 27.02
C CYS A 21 11.62 5.57 25.84
N GLY A 22 12.74 6.25 25.72
CA GLY A 22 13.76 6.08 24.66
C GLY A 22 14.54 4.76 24.74
N GLY A 23 13.87 3.63 24.98
CA GLY A 23 14.44 2.29 24.93
C GLY A 23 14.24 1.64 23.56
N THR A 24 15.23 0.86 23.14
CA THR A 24 15.07 -0.06 21.99
C THR A 24 14.10 -1.16 22.36
N LYS A 25 13.05 -1.40 21.54
CA LYS A 25 12.16 -2.56 21.70
C LYS A 25 12.91 -3.83 21.30
N ASN A 26 12.90 -4.84 22.15
CA ASN A 26 13.57 -6.13 21.90
C ASN A 26 12.80 -7.00 20.90
N GLU A 27 11.55 -6.68 20.62
CA GLU A 27 10.69 -7.42 19.70
C GLU A 27 10.16 -6.50 18.60
N SER A 28 9.83 -7.07 17.45
CA SER A 28 9.12 -6.36 16.38
C SER A 28 7.68 -6.08 16.81
N GLU A 29 7.16 -4.96 16.38
CA GLU A 29 5.79 -4.54 16.68
C GLU A 29 4.93 -4.58 15.41
N PHE A 30 3.69 -5.03 15.54
CA PHE A 30 2.64 -4.73 14.58
C PHE A 30 1.52 -3.99 15.31
N ARG A 31 1.28 -2.74 14.92
CA ARG A 31 0.34 -1.84 15.58
C ARG A 31 -0.74 -1.42 14.59
N GLU A 32 -2.00 -1.65 14.93
CA GLU A 32 -3.15 -1.21 14.15
C GLU A 32 -3.57 0.22 14.54
N PHE A 33 -4.23 0.90 13.62
CA PHE A 33 -4.74 2.25 13.80
C PHE A 33 -6.03 2.47 13.00
N GLU A 34 -6.75 3.53 13.36
CA GLU A 34 -7.89 4.06 12.60
C GLU A 34 -7.62 5.50 12.21
N LEU A 35 -7.98 5.86 10.98
CA LEU A 35 -7.83 7.20 10.43
C LEU A 35 -9.16 7.66 9.84
N LYS A 36 -9.53 8.91 10.14
CA LYS A 36 -10.66 9.56 9.49
C LYS A 36 -10.18 10.22 8.21
N ALA A 37 -10.70 9.77 7.07
CA ALA A 37 -10.45 10.36 5.76
C ALA A 37 -11.21 11.69 5.60
N LYS A 38 -10.85 12.47 4.58
CA LYS A 38 -11.49 13.75 4.27
C LYS A 38 -12.98 13.61 3.88
N ASP A 39 -13.33 12.49 3.25
CA ASP A 39 -14.72 12.14 2.91
C ASP A 39 -15.56 11.76 4.14
N GLY A 40 -14.96 11.76 5.32
CA GLY A 40 -15.60 11.42 6.60
C GLY A 40 -15.59 9.94 6.94
N THR A 41 -15.17 9.06 6.04
CA THR A 41 -15.04 7.62 6.30
C THR A 41 -13.94 7.34 7.31
N VAL A 42 -14.11 6.28 8.12
CA VAL A 42 -13.05 5.76 8.99
C VAL A 42 -12.40 4.57 8.28
N ARG A 43 -11.09 4.65 8.13
CA ARG A 43 -10.27 3.62 7.48
C ARG A 43 -9.28 3.07 8.47
N THR A 44 -9.01 1.79 8.38
CA THR A 44 -8.10 1.07 9.28
C THR A 44 -6.81 0.72 8.57
N GLY A 45 -5.77 0.47 9.35
CA GLY A 45 -4.48 0.05 8.81
C GLY A 45 -3.58 -0.50 9.91
N GLY A 46 -2.36 -0.86 9.55
CA GLY A 46 -1.35 -1.36 10.47
C GLY A 46 0.05 -0.93 10.10
N ILE A 47 0.94 -0.92 11.08
CA ILE A 47 2.37 -0.65 10.88
C ILE A 47 3.17 -1.77 11.52
N TYR A 48 4.02 -2.41 10.73
CA TYR A 48 5.10 -3.26 11.19
C TYR A 48 6.36 -2.42 11.42
N ILE A 49 6.92 -2.51 12.62
CA ILE A 49 8.18 -1.87 13.01
C ILE A 49 9.15 -2.97 13.46
N PRO A 50 10.32 -3.11 12.82
CA PRO A 50 11.28 -4.14 13.18
C PRO A 50 11.83 -3.96 14.60
N LYS A 51 12.29 -5.06 15.22
CA LYS A 51 12.95 -5.02 16.54
C LYS A 51 14.20 -4.14 16.52
N HIS A 52 14.62 -3.73 17.69
CA HIS A 52 15.78 -2.84 17.92
C HIS A 52 15.72 -1.47 17.22
N THR A 53 14.55 -1.11 16.65
CA THR A 53 14.36 0.22 16.05
C THR A 53 14.31 1.30 17.11
N LYS A 54 15.14 2.33 16.97
CA LYS A 54 15.12 3.53 17.80
C LYS A 54 14.08 4.53 17.29
N SER A 55 13.50 5.33 18.15
CA SER A 55 12.56 6.41 17.75
C SER A 55 13.20 7.45 16.83
N SER A 56 14.52 7.62 16.91
CA SER A 56 15.32 8.49 16.04
C SER A 56 15.70 7.87 14.70
N SER A 57 15.45 6.58 14.49
CA SER A 57 15.73 5.89 13.23
C SER A 57 14.94 6.52 12.07
N ARG A 58 15.49 6.40 10.88
CA ARG A 58 14.87 6.82 9.62
C ARG A 58 14.97 5.67 8.63
N LEU A 59 14.15 4.63 8.88
CA LEU A 59 14.15 3.40 8.08
C LEU A 59 13.42 3.60 6.76
N PRO A 60 13.79 2.87 5.70
CA PRO A 60 12.97 2.76 4.52
C PRO A 60 11.57 2.23 4.85
N VAL A 61 10.58 2.55 4.03
CA VAL A 61 9.20 2.16 4.26
C VAL A 61 8.53 1.62 2.98
N ILE A 62 7.86 0.50 3.13
CA ILE A 62 6.97 -0.06 2.12
C ILE A 62 5.53 0.31 2.50
N TYR A 63 4.85 1.04 1.63
CA TYR A 63 3.42 1.34 1.73
C TYR A 63 2.65 0.27 0.98
N MET A 64 1.82 -0.47 1.69
CA MET A 64 1.09 -1.62 1.18
C MET A 64 -0.41 -1.37 1.23
N GLU A 65 -1.09 -1.60 0.12
CA GLU A 65 -2.54 -1.76 0.08
C GLU A 65 -2.93 -3.25 0.26
N ASP A 66 -4.22 -3.52 0.49
CA ASP A 66 -4.71 -4.85 0.88
C ASP A 66 -4.07 -5.36 2.18
N GLY A 67 -3.95 -4.50 3.17
CA GLY A 67 -3.19 -4.76 4.39
C GLY A 67 -3.70 -5.93 5.25
N LEU A 68 -4.93 -6.41 5.06
CA LEU A 68 -5.39 -7.63 5.72
C LEU A 68 -4.56 -8.85 5.28
N VAL A 69 -4.04 -8.86 4.04
CA VAL A 69 -3.13 -9.89 3.54
C VAL A 69 -1.84 -9.94 4.36
N PHE A 70 -1.38 -8.82 4.90
CA PHE A 70 -0.19 -8.77 5.75
C PHE A 70 -0.36 -9.66 6.99
N LYS A 71 -1.54 -9.62 7.62
CA LYS A 71 -1.88 -10.47 8.78
C LYS A 71 -2.14 -11.91 8.34
N ASP A 72 -3.03 -12.10 7.37
CA ASP A 72 -3.54 -13.41 6.94
C ASP A 72 -2.44 -14.30 6.34
N CYS A 73 -1.45 -13.70 5.69
CA CYS A 73 -0.35 -14.42 5.04
C CYS A 73 0.97 -14.36 5.82
N TYR A 74 0.94 -13.97 7.09
CA TYR A 74 2.11 -13.99 7.99
C TYR A 74 3.33 -13.22 7.47
N TYR A 75 3.13 -12.04 6.89
CA TYR A 75 4.23 -11.19 6.41
C TYR A 75 5.14 -10.72 7.55
N LYS A 76 4.59 -10.49 8.76
CA LYS A 76 5.39 -10.18 9.94
C LYS A 76 6.46 -11.24 10.20
N HIS A 77 6.10 -12.52 10.19
CA HIS A 77 7.04 -13.62 10.40
C HIS A 77 8.11 -13.68 9.29
N LEU A 78 7.73 -13.41 8.04
CA LEU A 78 8.69 -13.34 6.95
C LEU A 78 9.73 -12.24 7.19
N LEU A 79 9.29 -11.04 7.56
CA LEU A 79 10.17 -9.90 7.82
C LEU A 79 11.08 -10.15 9.02
N ASP A 80 10.50 -10.66 10.12
CA ASP A 80 11.28 -11.00 11.33
C ASP A 80 12.39 -12.02 11.00
N SER A 81 12.05 -13.10 10.29
CA SER A 81 13.03 -14.12 9.89
C SER A 81 14.14 -13.54 9.01
N LEU A 82 13.79 -12.78 7.98
CA LEU A 82 14.78 -12.20 7.08
C LEU A 82 15.73 -11.20 7.77
N ILE A 83 15.21 -10.42 8.72
CA ILE A 83 16.01 -9.47 9.51
C ILE A 83 16.89 -10.22 10.50
N ASP A 84 16.35 -11.22 11.21
CA ASP A 84 17.06 -12.01 12.23
C ASP A 84 18.19 -12.82 11.62
N GLU A 85 17.95 -13.39 10.43
CA GLU A 85 18.93 -14.14 9.67
C GLU A 85 19.95 -13.25 8.93
N LYS A 86 19.83 -11.93 9.09
CA LYS A 86 20.68 -10.95 8.39
C LYS A 86 20.61 -11.08 6.86
N CYS A 87 19.47 -11.47 6.33
CA CYS A 87 19.20 -11.52 4.89
C CYS A 87 18.87 -10.14 4.33
N ILE A 88 18.25 -9.29 5.17
CA ILE A 88 17.88 -7.92 4.81
C ILE A 88 18.20 -6.93 5.94
N SER A 89 18.42 -5.69 5.59
CA SER A 89 18.42 -4.56 6.51
C SER A 89 17.00 -4.24 6.99
N PRO A 90 16.83 -3.64 8.19
CA PRO A 90 15.51 -3.32 8.75
C PRO A 90 14.70 -2.39 7.84
N VAL A 91 13.42 -2.74 7.62
CA VAL A 91 12.43 -1.98 6.84
C VAL A 91 11.09 -1.93 7.57
N VAL A 92 10.40 -0.79 7.52
CA VAL A 92 9.04 -0.62 8.04
C VAL A 92 8.05 -1.00 6.94
N VAL A 93 6.93 -1.65 7.30
CA VAL A 93 5.81 -1.86 6.38
C VAL A 93 4.57 -1.21 6.95
N ALA A 94 3.97 -0.31 6.20
CA ALA A 94 2.74 0.38 6.55
C ALA A 94 1.61 -0.13 5.63
N CYS A 95 0.54 -0.65 6.22
CA CYS A 95 -0.55 -1.28 5.50
C CYS A 95 -1.84 -0.46 5.64
N SER A 96 -2.51 -0.16 4.52
CA SER A 96 -3.89 0.30 4.49
C SER A 96 -4.81 -0.90 4.25
N TYR A 97 -5.90 -1.01 5.02
CA TYR A 97 -6.81 -2.14 4.94
C TYR A 97 -7.92 -1.88 3.94
N GLU A 98 -8.19 -2.89 3.14
CA GLU A 98 -9.22 -2.87 2.13
C GLU A 98 -10.65 -3.01 2.72
N ASN A 99 -11.63 -2.35 2.11
CA ASN A 99 -13.04 -2.54 2.41
C ASN A 99 -13.66 -3.55 1.43
N LYS A 100 -13.84 -4.79 1.88
CA LYS A 100 -14.42 -5.90 1.09
C LYS A 100 -15.95 -5.90 1.06
N SER A 101 -16.62 -4.97 1.74
CA SER A 101 -18.08 -4.90 1.74
C SER A 101 -18.60 -4.59 0.34
N THR A 102 -19.72 -5.22 -0.03
CA THR A 102 -20.41 -4.92 -1.27
C THR A 102 -21.04 -3.54 -1.22
N ILE A 103 -20.91 -2.77 -2.28
CA ILE A 103 -21.56 -1.45 -2.40
C ILE A 103 -23.06 -1.66 -2.56
N PRO A 104 -23.92 -1.01 -1.75
CA PRO A 104 -25.37 -1.13 -1.88
C PRO A 104 -25.85 -0.78 -3.29
N GLY A 105 -26.59 -1.71 -3.90
CA GLY A 105 -27.09 -1.56 -5.28
C GLY A 105 -26.11 -2.01 -6.38
N PHE A 106 -24.89 -2.41 -6.05
CA PHE A 106 -23.88 -2.85 -7.00
C PHE A 106 -23.47 -4.31 -6.76
N ARG A 107 -22.86 -4.94 -7.78
CA ARG A 107 -22.28 -6.30 -7.68
C ARG A 107 -20.77 -6.29 -7.40
N ILE A 108 -20.22 -5.14 -6.98
CA ILE A 108 -18.80 -4.96 -6.70
C ILE A 108 -18.61 -4.51 -5.26
N SER A 109 -17.41 -4.75 -4.70
CA SER A 109 -17.04 -4.27 -3.38
C SER A 109 -16.51 -2.84 -3.43
N TYR A 110 -16.48 -2.18 -2.27
CA TYR A 110 -15.77 -0.89 -2.13
C TYR A 110 -14.32 -1.01 -2.59
N ARG A 111 -13.59 -2.08 -2.20
CA ARG A 111 -12.21 -2.34 -2.65
C ARG A 111 -12.06 -2.27 -4.17
N ASN A 112 -13.00 -2.86 -4.92
CA ASN A 112 -12.94 -2.81 -6.38
C ASN A 112 -13.02 -1.38 -6.91
N ALA A 113 -14.00 -0.62 -6.42
CA ALA A 113 -14.22 0.75 -6.87
C ALA A 113 -13.13 1.72 -6.35
N GLU A 114 -12.59 1.47 -5.16
CA GLU A 114 -11.53 2.29 -4.55
C GLU A 114 -10.17 2.06 -5.23
N TYR A 115 -9.90 0.88 -5.77
CA TYR A 115 -8.60 0.52 -6.34
C TYR A 115 -8.54 0.56 -7.87
N ILE A 116 -9.70 0.48 -8.53
CA ILE A 116 -9.77 0.42 -10.00
C ILE A 116 -10.52 1.64 -10.52
N GLU A 117 -9.75 2.63 -10.96
CA GLU A 117 -10.28 3.90 -11.44
C GLU A 117 -11.23 3.75 -12.64
N SER A 118 -10.87 2.88 -13.61
CA SER A 118 -11.72 2.62 -14.77
C SER A 118 -13.07 2.00 -14.40
N LEU A 119 -13.13 1.28 -13.28
CA LEU A 119 -14.36 0.68 -12.78
C LEU A 119 -15.26 1.71 -12.10
N SER A 120 -14.70 2.53 -11.21
CA SER A 120 -15.47 3.56 -10.49
C SER A 120 -16.01 4.62 -11.44
N SER A 121 -15.25 5.00 -12.45
CA SER A 121 -15.64 6.06 -13.41
C SER A 121 -16.79 5.67 -14.36
N GLN A 122 -17.22 4.40 -14.39
CA GLN A 122 -18.31 3.94 -15.24
C GLN A 122 -19.70 4.32 -14.72
N ASP A 123 -19.83 4.62 -13.41
CA ASP A 123 -21.11 4.96 -12.81
C ASP A 123 -20.99 6.20 -11.91
N PRO A 124 -21.79 7.26 -12.14
CA PRO A 124 -21.73 8.49 -11.36
C PRO A 124 -21.96 8.29 -9.85
N GLN A 125 -22.64 7.22 -9.41
CA GLN A 125 -22.91 6.95 -8.00
C GLN A 125 -21.67 6.49 -7.24
N ILE A 126 -20.70 5.90 -7.93
CA ILE A 126 -19.46 5.38 -7.35
C ILE A 126 -18.21 6.09 -7.89
N ALA A 127 -18.36 7.04 -8.80
CA ALA A 127 -17.25 7.73 -9.47
C ALA A 127 -16.24 8.38 -8.50
N GLN A 128 -16.70 8.81 -7.32
CA GLN A 128 -15.85 9.46 -6.31
C GLN A 128 -15.04 8.49 -5.46
N LEU A 129 -15.34 7.18 -5.50
CA LEU A 129 -14.73 6.23 -4.56
C LEU A 129 -13.23 6.08 -4.79
N PHE A 130 -12.79 6.03 -6.05
CA PHE A 130 -11.37 5.98 -6.37
C PHE A 130 -10.66 7.26 -5.92
N ASP A 131 -11.19 8.44 -6.25
CA ASP A 131 -10.56 9.71 -5.89
C ASP A 131 -10.52 9.92 -4.37
N ASN A 132 -11.58 9.55 -3.64
CA ASN A 132 -11.60 9.61 -2.18
C ASN A 132 -10.52 8.70 -1.57
N HIS A 133 -10.31 7.50 -2.13
CA HIS A 133 -9.26 6.59 -1.67
C HIS A 133 -7.86 7.11 -2.04
N TYR A 134 -7.69 7.63 -3.24
CA TYR A 134 -6.45 8.26 -3.69
C TYR A 134 -6.03 9.42 -2.77
N ASP A 135 -6.97 10.31 -2.45
CA ASP A 135 -6.72 11.43 -1.53
C ASP A 135 -6.44 10.95 -0.10
N TYR A 136 -7.18 9.94 0.39
CA TYR A 136 -6.90 9.33 1.68
C TYR A 136 -5.48 8.77 1.74
N PHE A 137 -5.06 8.04 0.73
CA PHE A 137 -3.74 7.42 0.68
C PHE A 137 -2.63 8.47 0.73
N LEU A 138 -2.74 9.51 -0.10
CA LEU A 138 -1.70 10.54 -0.21
C LEU A 138 -1.73 11.58 0.92
N GLU A 139 -2.91 12.00 1.36
CA GLU A 139 -3.05 13.18 2.22
C GLU A 139 -3.36 12.83 3.67
N THR A 140 -3.70 11.56 3.95
CA THR A 140 -3.99 11.10 5.31
C THR A 140 -3.07 9.95 5.73
N PHE A 141 -3.01 8.88 4.96
CA PHE A 141 -2.27 7.66 5.33
C PHE A 141 -0.76 7.88 5.32
N ILE A 142 -0.16 8.31 4.20
CA ILE A 142 1.29 8.56 4.11
C ILE A 142 1.75 9.58 5.17
N PRO A 143 1.12 10.76 5.33
CA PRO A 143 1.51 11.72 6.37
C PRO A 143 1.39 11.18 7.79
N TYR A 144 0.36 10.37 8.07
CA TYR A 144 0.21 9.72 9.37
C TYR A 144 1.40 8.79 9.67
N ILE A 145 1.78 7.94 8.72
CA ILE A 145 2.92 7.03 8.85
C ILE A 145 4.21 7.81 9.09
N GLN A 146 4.48 8.83 8.27
CA GLN A 146 5.67 9.67 8.39
C GLN A 146 5.77 10.44 9.72
N LYS A 147 4.64 10.69 10.37
CA LYS A 147 4.57 11.35 11.69
C LYS A 147 4.72 10.37 12.84
N ASN A 148 4.19 9.14 12.72
CA ASN A 148 3.97 8.23 13.83
C ASN A 148 4.85 6.96 13.80
N ALA A 149 5.69 6.81 12.77
CA ALA A 149 6.65 5.70 12.65
C ALA A 149 8.07 6.22 12.41
N PRO A 150 9.12 5.43 12.76
CA PRO A 150 10.51 5.82 12.61
C PRO A 150 11.01 5.62 11.16
N VAL A 151 10.34 6.28 10.21
CA VAL A 151 10.58 6.13 8.78
C VAL A 151 11.30 7.33 8.17
N SER A 152 12.01 7.09 7.08
CA SER A 152 12.52 8.13 6.21
C SER A 152 11.34 8.82 5.48
N LYS A 153 11.52 10.12 5.20
CA LYS A 153 10.59 10.91 4.37
C LYS A 153 11.13 11.15 2.97
N GLU A 154 12.34 10.67 2.72
CA GLU A 154 12.99 10.79 1.42
C GLU A 154 12.30 9.88 0.42
N ARG A 155 11.96 10.41 -0.76
CA ARG A 155 11.30 9.64 -1.84
C ARG A 155 12.03 8.33 -2.14
N LYS A 156 13.38 8.34 -2.20
CA LYS A 156 14.21 7.17 -2.49
C LYS A 156 14.04 5.99 -1.53
N ASP A 157 13.52 6.24 -0.31
CA ASP A 157 13.33 5.26 0.75
C ASP A 157 11.88 4.78 0.87
N MET A 158 11.01 5.26 -0.03
CA MET A 158 9.59 4.92 -0.06
C MET A 158 9.31 3.97 -1.22
N ILE A 159 8.57 2.91 -0.96
CA ILE A 159 8.18 1.90 -1.97
C ILE A 159 6.68 1.67 -1.85
N PHE A 160 6.02 1.54 -3.00
CA PHE A 160 4.64 1.05 -3.06
C PHE A 160 4.64 -0.46 -3.32
N TYR A 161 3.75 -1.19 -2.63
CA TYR A 161 3.49 -2.60 -2.87
C TYR A 161 2.00 -2.89 -2.95
N GLY A 162 1.58 -3.55 -4.01
CA GLY A 162 0.21 -3.98 -4.23
C GLY A 162 0.12 -5.28 -5.02
N THR A 163 -0.99 -6.01 -4.82
CA THR A 163 -1.29 -7.27 -5.53
C THR A 163 -2.70 -7.25 -6.08
N SER A 164 -2.92 -7.80 -7.28
CA SER A 164 -4.27 -7.78 -7.89
C SER A 164 -4.78 -6.34 -8.05
N ASN A 165 -5.99 -6.03 -7.62
CA ASN A 165 -6.57 -4.68 -7.71
C ASN A 165 -5.72 -3.60 -7.00
N SER A 166 -5.00 -3.94 -5.92
CA SER A 166 -4.10 -2.97 -5.30
C SER A 166 -2.84 -2.71 -6.13
N ALA A 167 -2.44 -3.66 -7.00
CA ALA A 167 -1.42 -3.40 -8.00
C ALA A 167 -1.92 -2.44 -9.09
N ASP A 168 -3.19 -2.54 -9.49
CA ASP A 168 -3.84 -1.59 -10.40
C ASP A 168 -3.88 -0.17 -9.81
N PHE A 169 -4.21 -0.07 -8.51
CA PHE A 169 -4.13 1.21 -7.79
C PHE A 169 -2.72 1.80 -7.84
N GLY A 170 -1.68 1.00 -7.56
CA GLY A 170 -0.30 1.45 -7.61
C GLY A 170 0.13 1.95 -8.98
N ILE A 171 -0.24 1.26 -10.06
CA ILE A 171 0.03 1.69 -11.43
C ILE A 171 -0.70 3.03 -11.72
N THR A 172 -1.97 3.13 -11.38
CA THR A 172 -2.75 4.37 -11.58
C THR A 172 -2.19 5.52 -10.73
N LEU A 173 -1.81 5.25 -9.47
CA LEU A 173 -1.17 6.22 -8.59
C LEU A 173 0.09 6.80 -9.22
N SER A 174 0.97 5.95 -9.76
CA SER A 174 2.21 6.38 -10.42
C SER A 174 1.95 7.24 -11.66
N MET A 175 0.91 6.90 -12.43
CA MET A 175 0.52 7.67 -13.62
C MET A 175 -0.07 9.03 -13.27
N ARG A 176 -0.81 9.15 -12.17
CA ARG A 176 -1.38 10.40 -11.67
C ARG A 176 -0.34 11.29 -10.97
N ASN A 177 0.59 10.67 -10.23
CA ASN A 177 1.60 11.39 -9.45
C ASN A 177 2.89 10.56 -9.31
N GLN A 178 3.79 10.75 -10.26
CA GLN A 178 5.06 10.04 -10.34
C GLN A 178 6.08 10.44 -9.25
N ASP A 179 5.85 11.56 -8.54
CA ASP A 179 6.77 12.08 -7.54
C ASP A 179 6.63 11.41 -6.16
N VAL A 180 5.60 10.58 -5.96
CA VAL A 180 5.33 9.95 -4.65
C VAL A 180 6.34 8.84 -4.35
N PHE A 181 6.45 7.87 -5.24
CA PHE A 181 7.35 6.72 -5.06
C PHE A 181 8.33 6.59 -6.22
N PRO A 182 9.59 6.23 -5.97
CA PRO A 182 10.53 5.90 -7.02
C PRO A 182 10.34 4.48 -7.53
N GLU A 183 9.73 3.60 -6.74
CA GLU A 183 9.62 2.17 -7.05
C GLU A 183 8.24 1.62 -6.66
N TYR A 184 7.63 0.86 -7.59
CA TYR A 184 6.32 0.23 -7.45
C TYR A 184 6.44 -1.28 -7.67
N TRP A 185 6.08 -2.08 -6.66
CA TRP A 185 5.97 -3.53 -6.75
C TRP A 185 4.52 -3.88 -6.98
N CYS A 186 4.16 -4.13 -8.23
CA CYS A 186 2.78 -4.36 -8.67
C CYS A 186 2.64 -5.79 -9.20
N TYR A 187 2.08 -6.69 -8.40
CA TYR A 187 1.98 -8.10 -8.76
C TYR A 187 0.58 -8.46 -9.22
N SER A 188 0.50 -9.10 -10.40
CA SER A 188 -0.75 -9.52 -11.04
C SER A 188 -1.79 -8.39 -11.14
N PRO A 189 -1.45 -7.20 -11.68
CA PRO A 189 -2.44 -6.16 -11.94
C PRO A 189 -3.39 -6.62 -13.04
N VAL A 190 -4.71 -6.59 -12.80
CA VAL A 190 -5.69 -7.25 -13.70
C VAL A 190 -6.60 -6.29 -14.48
N TYR A 191 -6.64 -5.01 -14.09
CA TYR A 191 -7.56 -4.02 -14.67
C TYR A 191 -6.90 -2.66 -14.96
N SER A 192 -5.58 -2.62 -15.09
CA SER A 192 -4.86 -1.36 -15.34
C SER A 192 -5.13 -0.85 -16.75
N ASP A 193 -5.82 0.27 -16.86
CA ASP A 193 -5.94 1.04 -18.09
C ASP A 193 -5.18 2.36 -17.96
N ILE A 194 -4.02 2.43 -18.62
CA ILE A 194 -3.15 3.60 -18.60
C ILE A 194 -3.23 4.42 -19.89
N SER A 195 -4.13 4.10 -20.80
CA SER A 195 -4.23 4.70 -22.13
C SER A 195 -4.40 6.22 -22.11
N ARG A 196 -5.09 6.74 -21.11
CA ARG A 196 -5.40 8.17 -20.93
C ARG A 196 -4.29 9.00 -20.27
N TYR A 197 -3.23 8.35 -19.76
CA TYR A 197 -2.16 9.06 -19.06
C TYR A 197 -1.02 9.46 -20.00
N GLY A 198 -0.31 10.51 -19.60
CA GLY A 198 0.84 11.05 -20.32
C GLY A 198 2.12 10.26 -20.14
N MET A 199 3.24 10.88 -20.47
CA MET A 199 4.58 10.32 -20.28
C MET A 199 5.02 10.44 -18.83
N LEU A 200 5.79 9.47 -18.38
CA LEU A 200 6.50 9.48 -17.10
C LEU A 200 7.85 10.18 -17.26
N SER A 201 8.41 10.68 -16.15
CA SER A 201 9.72 11.37 -16.13
C SER A 201 10.91 10.43 -16.35
N GLY A 202 10.71 9.11 -16.33
CA GLY A 202 11.79 8.13 -16.40
C GLY A 202 12.40 7.73 -15.05
N ASP A 203 11.96 8.37 -13.95
CA ASP A 203 12.47 8.11 -12.59
C ASP A 203 11.58 7.17 -11.77
N VAL A 204 10.74 6.41 -12.46
CA VAL A 204 9.82 5.44 -11.83
C VAL A 204 10.15 4.03 -12.27
N ASP A 205 10.49 3.20 -11.30
CA ASP A 205 10.79 1.80 -11.48
C ASP A 205 9.59 0.92 -11.13
N TYR A 206 9.27 -0.01 -12.03
CA TYR A 206 8.20 -1.00 -11.82
C TYR A 206 8.77 -2.40 -11.70
N ARG A 207 8.29 -3.13 -10.71
CA ARG A 207 8.53 -4.55 -10.48
C ARG A 207 7.21 -5.27 -10.68
N ILE A 208 7.00 -5.87 -11.85
CA ILE A 208 5.73 -6.48 -12.24
C ILE A 208 5.91 -7.97 -12.43
N CYS A 209 5.13 -8.80 -11.73
CA CYS A 209 5.10 -10.23 -11.96
C CYS A 209 3.67 -10.76 -12.01
N TRP A 210 3.51 -11.91 -12.66
CA TRP A 210 2.23 -12.60 -12.78
C TRP A 210 2.41 -14.11 -12.93
N GLY A 211 1.33 -14.86 -12.74
CA GLY A 211 1.32 -16.30 -12.92
C GLY A 211 1.06 -16.71 -14.37
N VAL A 212 1.75 -17.75 -14.85
CA VAL A 212 1.50 -18.30 -16.20
C VAL A 212 0.09 -18.88 -16.38
N LYS A 213 -0.67 -19.07 -15.29
CA LYS A 213 -2.01 -19.68 -15.28
C LYS A 213 -3.03 -18.74 -14.62
N GLU A 214 -2.88 -17.44 -14.82
CA GLU A 214 -3.90 -16.46 -14.39
C GLU A 214 -5.18 -16.67 -15.22
N GLU A 215 -6.34 -16.30 -14.65
CA GLU A 215 -7.65 -16.46 -15.30
C GLU A 215 -7.87 -15.51 -16.48
N ILE A 216 -7.12 -14.40 -16.53
CA ILE A 216 -7.10 -13.47 -17.67
C ILE A 216 -6.14 -13.99 -18.73
N ASP A 217 -6.22 -13.48 -19.96
CA ASP A 217 -5.26 -13.78 -21.02
C ASP A 217 -3.88 -13.20 -20.64
N SER A 218 -3.16 -14.00 -19.85
CA SER A 218 -1.88 -13.60 -19.26
C SER A 218 -0.77 -13.43 -20.30
N ASP A 219 -0.91 -14.08 -21.46
CA ASP A 219 0.08 -14.03 -22.53
C ASP A 219 -0.06 -12.76 -23.39
N GLU A 220 -1.21 -12.11 -23.36
CA GLU A 220 -1.44 -10.85 -24.06
C GLU A 220 -1.49 -9.65 -23.13
N TYR A 221 -2.29 -9.71 -22.05
CA TYR A 221 -2.56 -8.57 -21.19
C TYR A 221 -1.30 -8.03 -20.49
N PHE A 222 -0.57 -8.87 -19.76
CA PHE A 222 0.58 -8.39 -18.98
C PHE A 222 1.74 -7.90 -19.86
N PRO A 223 2.13 -8.59 -20.94
CA PRO A 223 3.14 -8.07 -21.87
C PRO A 223 2.72 -6.75 -22.51
N SER A 224 1.44 -6.57 -22.85
CA SER A 224 0.92 -5.31 -23.38
C SER A 224 1.02 -4.19 -22.36
N LEU A 225 0.59 -4.40 -21.13
CA LEU A 225 0.71 -3.42 -20.04
C LEU A 225 2.17 -3.02 -19.80
N VAL A 226 3.08 -3.99 -19.71
CA VAL A 226 4.52 -3.74 -19.55
C VAL A 226 5.06 -2.88 -20.70
N LYS A 227 4.69 -3.21 -21.94
CA LYS A 227 5.07 -2.45 -23.14
C LYS A 227 4.55 -1.01 -23.09
N ASP A 228 3.33 -0.82 -22.63
CA ASP A 228 2.71 0.50 -22.58
C ASP A 228 3.29 1.37 -21.46
N ILE A 229 3.65 0.80 -20.32
CA ILE A 229 4.39 1.53 -19.27
C ILE A 229 5.77 1.96 -19.79
N ARG A 230 6.51 1.04 -20.46
CA ARG A 230 7.82 1.38 -21.06
C ARG A 230 7.72 2.47 -22.11
N LYS A 231 6.70 2.43 -22.97
CA LYS A 231 6.46 3.48 -23.97
C LYS A 231 6.23 4.84 -23.32
N ARG A 232 5.71 4.88 -22.10
CA ARG A 232 5.48 6.14 -21.34
C ARG A 232 6.72 6.57 -20.55
N GLY A 233 7.84 5.87 -20.64
CA GLY A 233 9.09 6.23 -19.98
C GLY A 233 9.32 5.55 -18.62
N GLY A 234 8.44 4.65 -18.18
CA GLY A 234 8.65 3.87 -16.97
C GLY A 234 9.70 2.78 -17.14
N ASN A 235 10.55 2.57 -16.15
CA ASN A 235 11.52 1.50 -16.12
C ASN A 235 10.85 0.23 -15.60
N VAL A 236 10.66 -0.80 -16.42
CA VAL A 236 9.96 -2.02 -16.01
C VAL A 236 10.87 -3.23 -16.01
N THR A 237 11.01 -3.86 -14.84
CA THR A 237 11.48 -5.25 -14.73
C THR A 237 10.25 -6.13 -14.52
N SER A 238 10.07 -7.12 -15.37
CA SER A 238 8.95 -8.06 -15.27
C SER A 238 9.41 -9.50 -15.34
N TRP A 239 8.69 -10.38 -14.65
CA TRP A 239 8.91 -11.82 -14.66
C TRP A 239 7.62 -12.60 -14.45
N VAL A 240 7.66 -13.88 -14.82
CA VAL A 240 6.51 -14.78 -14.72
C VAL A 240 6.84 -15.88 -13.72
N PHE A 241 5.89 -16.24 -12.86
CA PHE A 241 6.03 -17.38 -11.97
C PHE A 241 5.10 -18.53 -12.38
N ASN A 242 5.50 -19.75 -12.05
CA ASN A 242 4.64 -20.93 -12.27
C ASN A 242 3.54 -20.98 -11.21
N GLY A 243 2.33 -20.56 -11.57
CA GLY A 243 1.17 -20.51 -10.69
C GLY A 243 0.01 -19.76 -11.30
N THR A 244 -1.06 -19.65 -10.54
CA THR A 244 -2.26 -18.88 -10.79
C THR A 244 -2.20 -17.54 -10.04
N HIS A 245 -3.32 -16.85 -9.86
CA HIS A 245 -3.51 -15.67 -9.02
C HIS A 245 -3.35 -16.02 -7.53
N ASP A 246 -2.09 -16.19 -7.06
CA ASP A 246 -1.76 -16.90 -5.82
C ASP A 246 -0.95 -16.03 -4.85
N ARG A 247 -1.52 -15.80 -3.65
CA ARG A 247 -0.93 -15.01 -2.57
C ARG A 247 0.41 -15.56 -2.07
N ASN A 248 0.61 -16.89 -2.06
CA ASN A 248 1.88 -17.50 -1.63
C ASN A 248 2.99 -17.22 -2.66
N LYS A 249 2.64 -17.19 -3.95
CA LYS A 249 3.58 -16.83 -5.02
C LYS A 249 3.96 -15.36 -4.93
N TRP A 250 3.00 -14.46 -4.71
CA TRP A 250 3.30 -13.04 -4.50
C TRP A 250 4.16 -12.82 -3.27
N LYS A 251 3.91 -13.53 -2.16
CA LYS A 251 4.75 -13.47 -0.97
C LYS A 251 6.17 -13.95 -1.24
N ALA A 252 6.34 -14.99 -2.06
CA ALA A 252 7.66 -15.45 -2.47
C ALA A 252 8.38 -14.41 -3.32
N CYS A 253 7.69 -13.78 -4.28
CA CYS A 253 8.24 -12.66 -5.06
C CYS A 253 8.62 -11.47 -4.15
N PHE A 254 7.75 -11.11 -3.21
CA PHE A 254 8.02 -10.05 -2.23
C PHE A 254 9.29 -10.33 -1.41
N ARG A 255 9.49 -11.58 -0.97
CA ARG A 255 10.71 -12.00 -0.26
C ARG A 255 11.98 -11.73 -1.08
N GLU A 256 11.98 -12.07 -2.36
CA GLU A 256 13.15 -11.86 -3.22
C GLU A 256 13.38 -10.37 -3.52
N GLU A 257 12.31 -9.58 -3.67
CA GLU A 257 12.42 -8.13 -3.82
C GLU A 257 12.93 -7.44 -2.55
N LEU A 258 12.55 -7.92 -1.37
CA LEU A 258 13.13 -7.44 -0.10
C LEU A 258 14.64 -7.62 -0.07
N LYS A 259 15.15 -8.81 -0.44
CA LYS A 259 16.58 -9.11 -0.48
C LYS A 259 17.32 -8.26 -1.52
N ARG A 260 16.71 -8.03 -2.67
CA ARG A 260 17.26 -7.17 -3.71
C ARG A 260 17.38 -5.72 -3.26
N ARG A 261 16.31 -5.20 -2.65
CA ARG A 261 16.16 -3.77 -2.35
C ARG A 261 16.82 -3.34 -1.04
N PHE A 262 16.81 -4.24 -0.08
CA PHE A 262 17.33 -3.99 1.27
C PHE A 262 18.37 -5.03 1.67
N PRO A 263 19.44 -5.24 0.88
CA PRO A 263 20.47 -6.22 1.25
C PRO A 263 21.02 -5.83 2.63
N TYR A 264 21.33 -6.86 3.44
CA TYR A 264 21.96 -6.61 4.73
C TYR A 264 23.31 -5.92 4.54
N SER A 265 23.52 -4.84 5.26
CA SER A 265 24.80 -4.14 5.36
C SER A 265 25.23 -4.12 6.84
N ASP A 266 26.45 -4.59 7.11
CA ASP A 266 27.05 -4.56 8.47
C ASP A 266 27.18 -3.14 9.01
#